data_42122e86ab2aa86718a2804a2dd5f19c
#
_entry.id   42122e86ab2aa86718a2804a2dd5f19c
#
_cell.length_a   1.000
_cell.length_b   1.000
_cell.length_c   1.000
_cell.angle_alpha   90.00
_cell.angle_beta   90.00
_cell.angle_gamma   90.00
#
_symmetry.space_group_name_H-M   'P 1'
#
loop_
_entity.id
_entity.type
_entity.pdbx_description
1 polymer ?
#
loop_
_entity_poly.entity_id
_entity_poly.type
_entity_poly.pdbx_seq_one_letter_code
_entity_poly.pdbx_strand_id
1 'polypeptide(L)'
;NIKVDMNRETGEIKVFAQKEVVEDVYDAFLEVSLEDAQEINPMYELGDFVDFEITPKNFGRISAQTAKQVVVQKFREAEREKMYNEFSAKEKEVETAIVQRTDGKGNIIVNLGKTDAILPMTEQLPGETYKFNDRLKVYILKVSLATKGPQVTVSRTHYELVKRLFELECPEIFDGTVEIKGISREAGSRTKMAVYSNSENVDAVGACVG
;
A
#
# COMPACT_ATOMS: atom_id res chain seq x y z
N ASN A 1 -24.39 -13.97 18.16
CA ASN A 1 -23.21 -13.14 18.34
C ASN A 1 -22.21 -13.83 19.29
N ILE A 2 -20.91 -13.71 19.01
CA ILE A 2 -19.83 -14.25 19.85
C ILE A 2 -19.03 -13.08 20.42
N LYS A 3 -18.86 -13.08 21.75
CA LYS A 3 -18.07 -12.13 22.50
C LYS A 3 -16.84 -12.85 23.06
N VAL A 4 -15.68 -12.24 22.94
CA VAL A 4 -14.42 -12.78 23.48
C VAL A 4 -13.91 -11.80 24.53
N ASP A 5 -13.71 -12.29 25.73
CA ASP A 5 -13.06 -11.56 26.82
C ASP A 5 -11.67 -12.11 27.07
N MET A 6 -10.71 -11.22 27.21
CA MET A 6 -9.31 -11.58 27.45
C MET A 6 -8.78 -10.80 28.65
N ASN A 7 -8.44 -11.52 29.68
CA ASN A 7 -7.73 -10.95 30.83
C ASN A 7 -6.27 -10.68 30.42
N ARG A 8 -5.89 -9.40 30.39
CA ARG A 8 -4.55 -8.97 29.96
C ARG A 8 -3.44 -9.32 30.96
N GLU A 9 -3.77 -9.55 32.22
CA GLU A 9 -2.79 -9.89 33.26
C GLU A 9 -2.52 -11.38 33.31
N THR A 10 -3.57 -12.20 33.23
CA THR A 10 -3.45 -13.67 33.32
C THR A 10 -3.30 -14.35 31.96
N GLY A 11 -3.67 -13.67 30.85
CA GLY A 11 -3.75 -14.24 29.52
C GLY A 11 -4.92 -15.20 29.33
N GLU A 12 -5.82 -15.29 30.29
CA GLU A 12 -7.00 -16.16 30.19
C GLU A 12 -8.00 -15.59 29.19
N ILE A 13 -8.49 -16.46 28.31
CA ILE A 13 -9.46 -16.10 27.27
C ILE A 13 -10.75 -16.84 27.55
N LYS A 14 -11.85 -16.10 27.62
CA LYS A 14 -13.22 -16.63 27.74
C LYS A 14 -14.02 -16.25 26.52
N VAL A 15 -14.77 -17.21 26.01
CA VAL A 15 -15.65 -17.04 24.87
C VAL A 15 -17.10 -17.16 25.31
N PHE A 16 -17.91 -16.17 24.98
CA PHE A 16 -19.31 -16.10 25.32
C PHE A 16 -20.15 -16.11 24.06
N ALA A 17 -21.19 -16.95 24.03
CA ALA A 17 -22.27 -16.83 23.09
C ALA A 17 -23.30 -15.84 23.66
N GLN A 18 -23.55 -14.77 22.93
CA GLN A 18 -24.56 -13.78 23.30
C GLN A 18 -25.88 -14.19 22.68
N LYS A 19 -26.85 -14.47 23.51
CA LYS A 19 -28.21 -14.88 23.12
C LYS A 19 -29.22 -13.81 23.52
N GLU A 20 -30.19 -13.56 22.67
CA GLU A 20 -31.31 -12.65 22.92
C GLU A 20 -32.40 -13.34 23.74
N VAL A 21 -32.93 -12.64 24.71
CA VAL A 21 -34.06 -13.14 25.56
C VAL A 21 -35.35 -12.96 24.79
N VAL A 22 -36.01 -14.07 24.50
CA VAL A 22 -37.28 -14.11 23.77
C VAL A 22 -38.35 -14.86 24.54
N GLU A 23 -39.62 -14.68 24.17
CA GLU A 23 -40.74 -15.42 24.77
C GLU A 23 -40.75 -16.87 24.27
N ASP A 24 -40.63 -17.04 22.94
CA ASP A 24 -40.53 -18.36 22.29
C ASP A 24 -39.23 -18.51 21.58
N VAL A 25 -38.43 -19.55 21.88
CA VAL A 25 -37.13 -19.83 21.29
C VAL A 25 -37.32 -20.55 19.95
N TYR A 26 -36.91 -19.91 18.85
CA TYR A 26 -36.88 -20.49 17.50
C TYR A 26 -35.47 -20.99 17.12
N ASP A 27 -34.43 -20.32 17.59
CA ASP A 27 -33.03 -20.70 17.37
C ASP A 27 -32.29 -20.76 18.70
N ALA A 28 -32.10 -21.98 19.20
CA ALA A 28 -31.37 -22.23 20.46
C ALA A 28 -29.90 -21.76 20.48
N PHE A 29 -29.29 -21.41 19.32
CA PHE A 29 -27.95 -20.82 19.28
C PHE A 29 -27.96 -19.32 19.48
N LEU A 30 -29.00 -18.62 19.07
CA LEU A 30 -29.11 -17.17 19.10
C LEU A 30 -30.07 -16.64 20.19
N GLU A 31 -30.94 -17.48 20.66
CA GLU A 31 -32.05 -17.10 21.54
C GLU A 31 -32.03 -17.93 22.83
N VAL A 32 -32.63 -17.37 23.88
CA VAL A 32 -32.88 -18.00 25.19
C VAL A 32 -34.23 -17.59 25.70
N SER A 33 -34.94 -18.49 26.36
CA SER A 33 -36.25 -18.17 26.95
C SER A 33 -36.11 -17.19 28.12
N LEU A 34 -37.14 -16.41 28.36
CA LEU A 34 -37.19 -15.49 29.50
C LEU A 34 -37.05 -16.26 30.83
N GLU A 35 -37.66 -17.47 30.95
CA GLU A 35 -37.58 -18.31 32.12
C GLU A 35 -36.13 -18.72 32.41
N ASP A 36 -35.39 -19.24 31.38
CA ASP A 36 -34.00 -19.66 31.54
C ASP A 36 -33.06 -18.46 31.79
N ALA A 37 -33.34 -17.30 31.19
CA ALA A 37 -32.58 -16.09 31.45
C ALA A 37 -32.76 -15.57 32.87
N GLN A 38 -33.99 -15.63 33.40
CA GLN A 38 -34.31 -15.22 34.78
C GLN A 38 -33.77 -16.19 35.84
N GLU A 39 -33.52 -17.46 35.50
CA GLU A 39 -32.78 -18.38 36.39
C GLU A 39 -31.33 -17.91 36.62
N ILE A 40 -30.71 -17.26 35.61
CA ILE A 40 -29.35 -16.73 35.73
C ILE A 40 -29.37 -15.39 36.46
N ASN A 41 -30.26 -14.50 36.10
CA ASN A 41 -30.46 -13.20 36.76
C ASN A 41 -31.92 -12.76 36.61
N PRO A 42 -32.64 -12.62 37.75
CA PRO A 42 -34.06 -12.23 37.76
C PRO A 42 -34.39 -10.86 37.15
N MET A 43 -33.35 -10.06 36.84
CA MET A 43 -33.51 -8.71 36.26
C MET A 43 -33.55 -8.71 34.71
N TYR A 44 -33.38 -9.86 34.06
CA TYR A 44 -33.45 -9.90 32.59
C TYR A 44 -34.90 -9.75 32.10
N GLU A 45 -35.06 -8.94 31.06
CA GLU A 45 -36.30 -8.67 30.37
C GLU A 45 -36.24 -9.14 28.91
N LEU A 46 -37.41 -9.20 28.24
CA LEU A 46 -37.49 -9.55 26.83
C LEU A 46 -36.71 -8.53 25.98
N GLY A 47 -35.85 -9.03 25.10
CA GLY A 47 -34.96 -8.23 24.24
C GLY A 47 -33.58 -7.96 24.84
N ASP A 48 -33.32 -8.36 26.09
CA ASP A 48 -31.98 -8.31 26.67
C ASP A 48 -31.04 -9.37 26.07
N PHE A 49 -29.75 -9.19 26.29
CA PHE A 49 -28.74 -10.14 25.84
C PHE A 49 -28.07 -10.82 27.03
N VAL A 50 -28.02 -12.15 27.00
CA VAL A 50 -27.35 -12.97 28.00
C VAL A 50 -26.08 -13.58 27.44
N ASP A 51 -24.99 -13.47 28.18
CA ASP A 51 -23.70 -14.01 27.82
C ASP A 51 -23.51 -15.42 28.41
N PHE A 52 -23.51 -16.47 27.58
CA PHE A 52 -23.27 -17.86 27.97
C PHE A 52 -21.80 -18.22 27.69
N GLU A 53 -21.06 -18.67 28.71
CA GLU A 53 -19.68 -19.12 28.51
C GLU A 53 -19.63 -20.44 27.74
N ILE A 54 -19.06 -20.40 26.54
CA ILE A 54 -18.90 -21.54 25.64
C ILE A 54 -17.43 -21.91 25.39
N THR A 55 -16.51 -21.47 26.26
CA THR A 55 -15.06 -21.69 26.09
C THR A 55 -14.77 -23.18 25.90
N PRO A 56 -14.30 -23.63 24.71
CA PRO A 56 -14.02 -25.05 24.46
C PRO A 56 -12.82 -25.53 25.29
N LYS A 57 -12.86 -26.77 25.79
CA LYS A 57 -11.77 -27.36 26.59
C LYS A 57 -10.41 -27.40 25.86
N ASN A 58 -10.39 -27.43 24.51
CA ASN A 58 -9.18 -27.41 23.68
C ASN A 58 -8.94 -26.05 23.01
N PHE A 59 -9.56 -25.00 23.49
CA PHE A 59 -9.52 -23.64 22.90
C PHE A 59 -8.07 -23.11 22.78
N GLY A 60 -7.23 -23.36 23.78
CA GLY A 60 -5.87 -22.84 23.82
C GLY A 60 -4.98 -23.23 22.63
N ARG A 61 -5.14 -24.45 22.10
CA ARG A 61 -4.31 -24.93 20.97
C ARG A 61 -4.80 -24.39 19.62
N ILE A 62 -6.12 -24.42 19.40
CA ILE A 62 -6.74 -23.95 18.14
C ILE A 62 -6.67 -22.43 18.07
N SER A 63 -6.99 -21.75 19.17
CA SER A 63 -6.92 -20.30 19.25
C SER A 63 -5.50 -19.74 19.09
N ALA A 64 -4.49 -20.43 19.62
CA ALA A 64 -3.10 -20.02 19.44
C ALA A 64 -2.67 -20.06 17.97
N GLN A 65 -3.06 -21.09 17.20
CA GLN A 65 -2.79 -21.14 15.76
C GLN A 65 -3.54 -20.06 14.98
N THR A 66 -4.82 -19.87 15.28
CA THR A 66 -5.64 -18.84 14.64
C THR A 66 -5.14 -17.44 15.00
N ALA A 67 -4.83 -17.19 16.26
CA ALA A 67 -4.27 -15.92 16.71
C ALA A 67 -2.95 -15.61 16.00
N LYS A 68 -2.04 -16.60 15.88
CA LYS A 68 -0.80 -16.42 15.12
C LYS A 68 -1.08 -16.04 13.66
N GLN A 69 -2.02 -16.72 13.00
CA GLN A 69 -2.36 -16.41 11.60
C GLN A 69 -2.94 -14.98 11.47
N VAL A 70 -3.86 -14.59 12.36
CA VAL A 70 -4.47 -13.26 12.36
C VAL A 70 -3.42 -12.19 12.63
N VAL A 71 -2.55 -12.39 13.61
CA VAL A 71 -1.45 -11.46 13.91
C VAL A 71 -0.52 -11.28 12.71
N VAL A 72 -0.07 -12.39 12.10
CA VAL A 72 0.78 -12.34 10.90
C VAL A 72 0.07 -11.66 9.73
N GLN A 73 -1.24 -11.91 9.56
CA GLN A 73 -2.03 -11.24 8.53
C GLN A 73 -2.10 -9.73 8.79
N LYS A 74 -2.39 -9.31 10.02
CA LYS A 74 -2.45 -7.88 10.40
C LYS A 74 -1.10 -7.17 10.23
N PHE A 75 0.00 -7.83 10.57
CA PHE A 75 1.33 -7.29 10.29
C PHE A 75 1.56 -7.07 8.80
N ARG A 76 1.23 -8.06 7.97
CA ARG A 76 1.37 -7.94 6.50
C ARG A 76 0.47 -6.85 5.92
N GLU A 77 -0.75 -6.68 6.44
CA GLU A 77 -1.66 -5.60 6.04
C GLU A 77 -1.04 -4.24 6.39
N ALA A 78 -0.56 -4.06 7.62
CA ALA A 78 0.08 -2.81 8.06
C ALA A 78 1.38 -2.49 7.28
N GLU A 79 2.21 -3.49 6.99
CA GLU A 79 3.41 -3.31 6.14
C GLU A 79 3.03 -2.87 4.72
N ARG A 80 2.00 -3.47 4.13
CA ARG A 80 1.50 -3.10 2.79
C ARG A 80 0.97 -1.67 2.76
N GLU A 81 0.20 -1.29 3.76
CA GLU A 81 -0.35 0.06 3.89
C GLU A 81 0.77 1.09 4.05
N LYS A 82 1.76 0.80 4.90
CA LYS A 82 2.93 1.66 5.08
C LYS A 82 3.71 1.84 3.77
N MET A 83 3.96 0.74 3.05
CA MET A 83 4.65 0.79 1.76
C MET A 83 3.83 1.55 0.71
N TYR A 84 2.51 1.35 0.67
CA TYR A 84 1.64 2.09 -0.23
C TYR A 84 1.71 3.59 0.04
N ASN A 85 1.61 4.01 1.30
CA ASN A 85 1.68 5.42 1.68
C ASN A 85 3.05 6.04 1.36
N GLU A 86 4.15 5.30 1.61
CA GLU A 86 5.51 5.75 1.29
C GLU A 86 5.69 5.98 -0.22
N PHE A 87 5.25 5.03 -1.06
CA PHE A 87 5.42 5.15 -2.51
C PHE A 87 4.37 6.05 -3.16
N SER A 88 3.18 6.17 -2.60
CA SER A 88 2.16 7.13 -3.05
C SER A 88 2.64 8.58 -2.87
N ALA A 89 3.37 8.87 -1.80
CA ALA A 89 3.99 10.18 -1.60
C ALA A 89 5.10 10.49 -2.63
N LYS A 90 5.67 9.45 -3.26
CA LYS A 90 6.71 9.56 -4.30
C LYS A 90 6.15 9.48 -5.73
N GLU A 91 4.83 9.44 -5.90
CA GLU A 91 4.23 9.55 -7.24
C GLU A 91 4.70 10.85 -7.90
N LYS A 92 4.98 10.78 -9.19
CA LYS A 92 5.50 11.89 -10.01
C LYS A 92 6.94 12.31 -9.67
N GLU A 93 7.68 11.50 -8.96
CA GLU A 93 9.11 11.69 -8.70
C GLU A 93 9.97 10.70 -9.49
N VAL A 94 11.28 11.02 -9.57
CA VAL A 94 12.28 10.16 -10.20
C VAL A 94 13.02 9.38 -9.13
N GLU A 95 13.03 8.06 -9.30
CA GLU A 95 13.76 7.15 -8.43
C GLU A 95 14.80 6.34 -9.20
N THR A 96 15.78 5.81 -8.47
CA THR A 96 16.74 4.86 -9.03
C THR A 96 16.20 3.45 -8.87
N ALA A 97 16.05 2.76 -9.98
CA ALA A 97 15.59 1.38 -10.04
C ALA A 97 16.70 0.44 -10.49
N ILE A 98 16.67 -0.80 -10.01
CA ILE A 98 17.61 -1.86 -10.42
C ILE A 98 16.82 -2.93 -11.16
N VAL A 99 17.24 -3.24 -12.39
CA VAL A 99 16.61 -4.26 -13.21
C VAL A 99 16.77 -5.65 -12.58
N GLN A 100 15.65 -6.35 -12.38
CA GLN A 100 15.63 -7.69 -11.78
C GLN A 100 15.43 -8.79 -12.84
N ARG A 101 14.36 -8.66 -13.63
CA ARG A 101 13.98 -9.66 -14.63
C ARG A 101 12.97 -9.10 -15.62
N THR A 102 12.84 -9.78 -16.73
CA THR A 102 11.70 -9.60 -17.66
C THR A 102 10.61 -10.60 -17.33
N ASP A 103 9.35 -10.19 -17.33
CA ASP A 103 8.23 -11.09 -17.23
C ASP A 103 7.91 -11.75 -18.58
N GLY A 104 7.02 -12.78 -18.58
CA GLY A 104 6.60 -13.47 -19.81
C GLY A 104 5.78 -12.62 -20.79
N LYS A 105 5.47 -11.35 -20.43
CA LYS A 105 4.72 -10.39 -21.27
C LYS A 105 5.60 -9.25 -21.80
N GLY A 106 6.90 -9.31 -21.55
CA GLY A 106 7.86 -8.28 -21.99
C GLY A 106 7.96 -7.06 -21.07
N ASN A 107 7.26 -7.05 -19.92
CA ASN A 107 7.46 -6.01 -18.92
C ASN A 107 8.74 -6.28 -18.14
N ILE A 108 9.44 -5.21 -17.75
CA ILE A 108 10.64 -5.31 -16.92
C ILE A 108 10.24 -5.12 -15.45
N ILE A 109 10.62 -6.04 -14.61
CA ILE A 109 10.50 -5.91 -13.15
C ILE A 109 11.77 -5.25 -12.65
N VAL A 110 11.61 -4.12 -11.98
CA VAL A 110 12.69 -3.34 -11.40
C VAL A 110 12.48 -3.20 -9.90
N ASN A 111 13.57 -3.15 -9.14
CA ASN A 111 13.53 -2.97 -7.70
C ASN A 111 13.83 -1.51 -7.33
N LEU A 112 12.98 -0.91 -6.51
CA LEU A 112 13.12 0.46 -5.98
C LEU A 112 13.72 0.48 -4.56
N GLY A 113 14.46 -0.57 -4.19
CA GLY A 113 15.05 -0.75 -2.86
C GLY A 113 14.15 -1.51 -1.90
N LYS A 114 12.95 -1.02 -1.63
CA LYS A 114 12.00 -1.65 -0.68
C LYS A 114 10.90 -2.46 -1.36
N THR A 115 10.57 -2.14 -2.61
CA THR A 115 9.51 -2.82 -3.37
C THR A 115 9.90 -2.98 -4.82
N ASP A 116 9.28 -3.96 -5.47
CA ASP A 116 9.39 -4.13 -6.90
C ASP A 116 8.38 -3.23 -7.63
N ALA A 117 8.80 -2.72 -8.78
CA ALA A 117 7.98 -1.93 -9.68
C ALA A 117 7.95 -2.56 -11.06
N ILE A 118 6.93 -2.23 -11.82
CA ILE A 118 6.74 -2.72 -13.17
C ILE A 118 7.03 -1.57 -14.15
N LEU A 119 7.96 -1.81 -15.08
CA LEU A 119 8.18 -0.99 -16.27
C LEU A 119 7.49 -1.68 -17.46
N PRO A 120 6.27 -1.26 -17.81
CA PRO A 120 5.51 -1.86 -18.90
C PRO A 120 6.24 -1.68 -20.24
N MET A 121 5.99 -2.56 -21.20
CA MET A 121 6.59 -2.49 -22.54
C MET A 121 6.31 -1.15 -23.23
N THR A 122 5.15 -0.55 -23.01
CA THR A 122 4.76 0.77 -23.53
C THR A 122 5.54 1.93 -22.96
N GLU A 123 6.13 1.73 -21.79
CA GLU A 123 6.89 2.74 -21.03
C GLU A 123 8.41 2.53 -21.11
N GLN A 124 8.87 1.55 -21.90
CA GLN A 124 10.27 1.29 -22.20
C GLN A 124 10.74 2.16 -23.37
N LEU A 125 12.00 2.59 -23.31
CA LEU A 125 12.59 3.36 -24.42
C LEU A 125 12.86 2.45 -25.63
N PRO A 126 12.47 2.85 -26.83
CA PRO A 126 12.83 2.14 -28.05
C PRO A 126 14.35 2.00 -28.19
N GLY A 127 14.84 0.78 -28.39
CA GLY A 127 16.26 0.50 -28.58
C GLY A 127 17.10 0.40 -27.30
N GLU A 128 16.53 0.67 -26.12
CA GLU A 128 17.21 0.45 -24.84
C GLU A 128 17.15 -1.04 -24.46
N THR A 129 18.26 -1.57 -23.99
CA THR A 129 18.35 -2.96 -23.50
C THR A 129 18.46 -2.95 -21.99
N TYR A 130 17.64 -3.78 -21.34
CA TYR A 130 17.57 -3.88 -19.87
C TYR A 130 18.22 -5.17 -19.42
N LYS A 131 19.43 -5.09 -18.89
CA LYS A 131 20.18 -6.25 -18.37
C LYS A 131 19.96 -6.39 -16.87
N PHE A 132 20.05 -7.60 -16.37
CA PHE A 132 20.03 -7.86 -14.93
C PHE A 132 21.06 -6.97 -14.20
N ASN A 133 20.61 -6.36 -13.09
CA ASN A 133 21.40 -5.46 -12.24
C ASN A 133 21.74 -4.08 -12.85
N ASP A 134 21.21 -3.72 -14.02
CA ASP A 134 21.35 -2.35 -14.55
C ASP A 134 20.62 -1.36 -13.64
N ARG A 135 21.22 -0.19 -13.43
CA ARG A 135 20.65 0.92 -12.68
C ARG A 135 20.01 1.91 -13.65
N LEU A 136 18.73 2.19 -13.44
CA LEU A 136 17.94 3.07 -14.28
C LEU A 136 17.33 4.19 -13.44
N LYS A 137 17.28 5.41 -14.00
CA LYS A 137 16.42 6.47 -13.49
C LYS A 137 15.04 6.28 -14.10
N VAL A 138 14.02 6.13 -13.25
CA VAL A 138 12.64 5.89 -13.66
C VAL A 138 11.71 6.91 -13.01
N TYR A 139 10.66 7.28 -13.73
CA TYR A 139 9.60 8.14 -13.21
C TYR A 139 8.46 7.29 -12.66
N ILE A 140 7.99 7.56 -11.46
CA ILE A 140 6.87 6.84 -10.85
C ILE A 140 5.57 7.39 -11.41
N LEU A 141 4.91 6.60 -12.28
CA LEU A 141 3.65 6.98 -12.91
C LEU A 141 2.47 6.86 -11.97
N LYS A 142 2.39 5.73 -11.27
CA LYS A 142 1.22 5.38 -10.46
C LYS A 142 1.57 4.34 -9.43
N VAL A 143 0.99 4.51 -8.25
CA VAL A 143 1.00 3.51 -7.18
C VAL A 143 -0.45 3.04 -6.95
N SER A 144 -0.69 1.74 -7.00
CA SER A 144 -2.00 1.14 -6.77
C SER A 144 -1.92 0.04 -5.72
N LEU A 145 -2.99 -0.13 -4.97
CA LEU A 145 -3.09 -1.22 -4.00
C LEU A 145 -3.61 -2.48 -4.72
N ALA A 146 -2.78 -3.50 -4.83
CA ALA A 146 -3.17 -4.80 -5.34
C ALA A 146 -3.27 -5.82 -4.20
N THR A 147 -3.91 -6.97 -4.46
CA THR A 147 -4.13 -8.04 -3.47
C THR A 147 -2.84 -8.55 -2.82
N LYS A 148 -1.71 -8.49 -3.54
CA LYS A 148 -0.40 -8.95 -3.05
C LYS A 148 0.49 -7.85 -2.46
N GLY A 149 0.03 -6.59 -2.48
CA GLY A 149 0.77 -5.42 -2.00
C GLY A 149 0.71 -4.24 -2.96
N PRO A 150 1.42 -3.13 -2.68
CA PRO A 150 1.47 -1.98 -3.58
C PRO A 150 2.08 -2.39 -4.93
N GLN A 151 1.42 -2.01 -5.99
CA GLN A 151 1.92 -2.16 -7.35
C GLN A 151 2.35 -0.79 -7.86
N VAL A 152 3.65 -0.61 -8.03
CA VAL A 152 4.25 0.61 -8.54
C VAL A 152 4.48 0.45 -10.03
N THR A 153 3.96 1.38 -10.83
CA THR A 153 4.21 1.44 -12.28
C THR A 153 5.15 2.59 -12.56
N VAL A 154 6.21 2.30 -13.31
CA VAL A 154 7.25 3.29 -13.63
C VAL A 154 7.39 3.48 -15.14
N SER A 155 7.95 4.60 -15.53
CA SER A 155 8.15 4.99 -16.93
C SER A 155 9.58 5.46 -17.21
N ARG A 156 10.05 5.16 -18.43
CA ARG A 156 11.24 5.72 -19.05
C ARG A 156 10.89 6.68 -20.20
N THR A 157 9.66 6.64 -20.68
CA THR A 157 9.19 7.45 -21.82
C THR A 157 8.57 8.77 -21.42
N HIS A 158 8.02 8.88 -20.22
CA HIS A 158 7.29 10.05 -19.75
C HIS A 158 8.13 11.33 -19.79
N TYR A 159 7.57 12.44 -20.28
CA TYR A 159 8.29 13.71 -20.44
C TYR A 159 8.74 14.31 -19.08
N GLU A 160 7.96 14.11 -18.04
CA GLU A 160 8.30 14.56 -16.68
C GLU A 160 9.58 13.91 -16.14
N LEU A 161 9.98 12.72 -16.63
CA LEU A 161 11.27 12.14 -16.30
C LEU A 161 12.42 13.11 -16.63
N VAL A 162 12.38 13.72 -17.82
CA VAL A 162 13.40 14.67 -18.23
C VAL A 162 13.35 15.93 -17.38
N LYS A 163 12.15 16.46 -17.13
CA LYS A 163 11.97 17.64 -16.27
C LYS A 163 12.59 17.43 -14.89
N ARG A 164 12.24 16.32 -14.24
CA ARG A 164 12.78 15.98 -12.91
C ARG A 164 14.28 15.74 -12.91
N LEU A 165 14.85 15.16 -13.97
CA LEU A 165 16.28 15.02 -14.10
C LEU A 165 16.98 16.38 -14.19
N PHE A 166 16.42 17.33 -14.95
CA PHE A 166 16.95 18.69 -15.00
C PHE A 166 16.84 19.42 -13.66
N GLU A 167 15.73 19.24 -12.93
CA GLU A 167 15.56 19.78 -11.56
C GLU A 167 16.61 19.20 -10.58
N LEU A 168 17.07 17.98 -10.79
CA LEU A 168 18.10 17.34 -9.94
C LEU A 168 19.54 17.74 -10.30
N GLU A 169 19.82 17.97 -11.60
CA GLU A 169 21.17 18.17 -12.11
C GLU A 169 21.52 19.65 -12.33
N CYS A 170 20.51 20.51 -12.47
CA CYS A 170 20.66 21.94 -12.81
C CYS A 170 20.31 22.80 -11.59
N PRO A 171 21.31 23.38 -10.90
CA PRO A 171 21.07 24.17 -9.69
C PRO A 171 20.12 25.36 -9.95
N GLU A 172 20.21 26.03 -11.10
CA GLU A 172 19.40 27.18 -11.45
C GLU A 172 17.93 26.82 -11.71
N ILE A 173 17.66 25.57 -12.09
CA ILE A 173 16.29 25.04 -12.19
C ILE A 173 15.79 24.66 -10.80
N PHE A 174 16.63 24.06 -9.97
CA PHE A 174 16.29 23.66 -8.62
C PHE A 174 15.93 24.84 -7.72
N ASP A 175 16.67 25.96 -7.81
CA ASP A 175 16.42 27.17 -7.01
C ASP A 175 15.33 28.10 -7.62
N GLY A 176 14.83 27.76 -8.82
CA GLY A 176 13.78 28.51 -9.50
C GLY A 176 14.25 29.75 -10.26
N THR A 177 15.58 29.97 -10.37
CA THR A 177 16.16 31.03 -11.19
C THR A 177 15.83 30.81 -12.67
N VAL A 178 15.89 29.56 -13.13
CA VAL A 178 15.45 29.13 -14.45
C VAL A 178 14.23 28.23 -14.34
N GLU A 179 13.19 28.54 -15.10
CA GLU A 179 11.95 27.77 -15.13
C GLU A 179 11.77 27.01 -16.44
N ILE A 180 11.33 25.76 -16.37
CA ILE A 180 10.91 24.96 -17.52
C ILE A 180 9.45 25.30 -17.84
N LYS A 181 9.22 25.99 -18.95
CA LYS A 181 7.88 26.41 -19.39
C LYS A 181 7.17 25.37 -20.25
N GLY A 182 7.89 24.45 -20.87
CA GLY A 182 7.30 23.38 -21.67
C GLY A 182 8.29 22.36 -22.14
N ILE A 183 7.83 21.12 -22.31
CA ILE A 183 8.64 20.00 -22.81
C ILE A 183 7.86 19.25 -23.87
N SER A 184 8.50 18.99 -25.00
CA SER A 184 8.02 18.07 -26.04
C SER A 184 9.06 17.00 -26.25
N ARG A 185 8.70 15.73 -26.00
CA ARG A 185 9.62 14.60 -25.99
C ARG A 185 9.23 13.53 -26.99
N GLU A 186 10.17 13.13 -27.80
CA GLU A 186 10.16 11.90 -28.59
C GLU A 186 11.09 10.91 -27.90
N ALA A 187 10.51 10.01 -27.11
CA ALA A 187 11.25 9.13 -26.21
C ALA A 187 12.25 8.24 -26.99
N GLY A 188 13.52 8.23 -26.56
CA GLY A 188 14.60 7.51 -27.26
C GLY A 188 15.23 8.24 -28.44
N SER A 189 14.70 9.41 -28.84
CA SER A 189 15.20 10.21 -29.96
C SER A 189 15.66 11.59 -29.51
N ARG A 190 14.70 12.50 -29.21
CA ARG A 190 15.03 13.88 -28.82
C ARG A 190 14.01 14.48 -27.87
N THR A 191 14.44 15.50 -27.15
CA THR A 191 13.58 16.32 -26.31
C THR A 191 13.80 17.79 -26.63
N LYS A 192 12.73 18.55 -26.83
CA LYS A 192 12.74 20.00 -26.93
C LYS A 192 12.18 20.57 -25.64
N MET A 193 12.90 21.53 -25.06
CA MET A 193 12.49 22.15 -23.80
C MET A 193 12.51 23.66 -23.95
N ALA A 194 11.44 24.32 -23.49
CA ALA A 194 11.37 25.75 -23.40
C ALA A 194 11.71 26.18 -21.97
N VAL A 195 12.74 27.00 -21.84
CA VAL A 195 13.22 27.52 -20.55
C VAL A 195 13.13 29.03 -20.51
N TYR A 196 12.95 29.57 -19.32
CA TYR A 196 12.86 31.01 -19.06
C TYR A 196 13.67 31.34 -17.80
N SER A 197 14.48 32.42 -17.89
CA SER A 197 15.22 32.91 -16.73
C SER A 197 14.47 34.04 -16.05
N ASN A 198 14.32 33.94 -14.75
CA ASN A 198 13.76 35.00 -13.89
C ASN A 198 14.83 36.06 -13.51
N SER A 199 16.11 35.83 -13.87
CA SER A 199 17.22 36.74 -13.61
C SER A 199 17.84 37.23 -14.91
N GLU A 200 18.04 38.53 -15.05
CA GLU A 200 18.68 39.12 -16.22
C GLU A 200 20.14 38.71 -16.40
N ASN A 201 20.80 38.27 -15.35
CA ASN A 201 22.20 37.88 -15.33
C ASN A 201 22.45 36.38 -15.61
N VAL A 202 21.38 35.59 -15.78
CA VAL A 202 21.48 34.15 -15.99
C VAL A 202 20.92 33.77 -17.37
N ASP A 203 21.74 33.21 -18.21
CA ASP A 203 21.32 32.63 -19.48
C ASP A 203 20.59 31.30 -19.23
N ALA A 204 19.31 31.27 -19.50
CA ALA A 204 18.48 30.10 -19.27
C ALA A 204 18.92 28.86 -20.05
N VAL A 205 19.45 29.03 -21.26
CA VAL A 205 19.93 27.92 -22.10
C VAL A 205 21.29 27.47 -21.62
N GLY A 206 22.21 28.42 -21.36
CA GLY A 206 23.55 28.16 -20.85
C GLY A 206 23.51 27.37 -19.53
N ALA A 207 22.65 27.74 -18.61
CA ALA A 207 22.45 27.02 -17.34
C ALA A 207 22.03 25.55 -17.51
N CYS A 208 21.30 25.22 -18.57
CA CYS A 208 20.83 23.87 -18.86
C CYS A 208 21.83 22.98 -19.61
N VAL A 209 22.77 23.58 -20.31
CA VAL A 209 23.71 22.86 -21.20
C VAL A 209 25.06 22.58 -20.52
N GLY A 210 25.46 23.42 -19.59
CA GLY A 210 26.73 23.31 -18.84
C GLY A 210 27.93 23.83 -19.60
#